data_6734b896a99a54ca8843a0c57f6fcaa1
#
_entry.id   6734b896a99a54ca8843a0c57f6fcaa1
#
_cell.length_a   1.000
_cell.length_b   1.000
_cell.length_c   1.000
_cell.angle_alpha   90.00
_cell.angle_beta   90.00
_cell.angle_gamma   90.00
#
_symmetry.space_group_name_H-M   'P 1'
#
loop_
_entity.id
_entity.type
_entity.pdbx_description
1 polymer ?
#
loop_
_entity_poly.entity_id
_entity_poly.type
_entity_poly.pdbx_seq_one_letter_code
_entity_poly.pdbx_strand_id
1 'polypeptide(L)'
;MDSAKHSESTLQEQSVAMDDKSVREDVHSPPADAPVPKADEKPDEPKWLTGLPLLSVMTAVTLVVFLMLLDVSIVSTAIPHITNQFHSLDDVAWYGSAYTIASASLQPLTGKFYGNFIQKWTFLGFFFVFELGSLICGVATSSKMLIVGRAVAGMGSSGMVNGALNILASILPMHKRPMFMGIMMGFSQLGLVCGPLIGGAFTTYSTWRWCFYINLPIGALVGVLLIFTNIPEQHAKPRAAEVFRSVILKKFDLFGFVLFAPAAIELLLALQWGGSRYAWNSSTIIGLFCGSAVTFIVFGFWERRMGIDAMIPGQLVKQRIVWSSCMTMAMMFGMTMVMAYYLPIYFQSVRDESALMSGVDLLPNILCQLVMAVLSGVLTGRLGYYLPWAIFGSVMTAIGTGLLSLLSPTTSTRDWAGFQAIVGLGRGAATQVPMVAIQNAVTPAQISPAMAILTFSQTFGGSIFLAVAEVLLTAGLRKKIPEYAPNVNPETVIAAGATGFRDVVPAKDLASVLVAYSKAIDEVFYLCAALCVVQFFFVWGMGWKNVKKGKQEQDKKKAAGEGKEQV
;
A
#
# COMPACT_ATOMS: atom_id res chain seq x y z
N MET A 1 10.47 -66.10 -35.31
CA MET A 1 10.62 -67.29 -34.43
C MET A 1 10.23 -66.77 -33.07
N ASP A 2 9.00 -66.91 -32.80
CA ASP A 2 8.31 -67.91 -31.94
C ASP A 2 8.58 -67.57 -30.47
N SER A 3 7.71 -67.45 -29.62
CA SER A 3 6.34 -67.88 -29.38
C SER A 3 6.04 -67.40 -27.95
N ALA A 4 5.03 -66.66 -27.69
CA ALA A 4 3.68 -67.06 -27.35
C ALA A 4 3.50 -67.68 -25.95
N LYS A 5 2.61 -67.05 -25.18
CA LYS A 5 1.47 -67.63 -24.47
C LYS A 5 1.56 -68.05 -23.00
N HIS A 6 0.62 -67.46 -22.28
CA HIS A 6 -0.27 -68.07 -21.25
C HIS A 6 0.35 -68.50 -19.92
N SER A 7 -0.21 -68.21 -18.76
CA SER A 7 -1.61 -68.55 -18.40
C SER A 7 -1.94 -67.91 -17.02
N GLU A 8 -3.21 -67.66 -16.88
CA GLU A 8 -3.98 -67.50 -15.62
C GLU A 8 -3.81 -68.71 -14.69
N SER A 9 -3.94 -68.49 -13.41
CA SER A 9 -4.91 -69.21 -12.55
C SER A 9 -4.52 -69.05 -11.06
N THR A 10 -5.43 -68.49 -10.30
CA THR A 10 -6.31 -69.14 -9.32
C THR A 10 -5.73 -69.44 -7.94
N LEU A 11 -6.34 -68.74 -6.97
CA LEU A 11 -6.88 -69.24 -5.70
C LEU A 11 -5.95 -70.02 -4.75
N GLN A 12 -5.83 -69.51 -3.53
CA GLN A 12 -6.41 -70.27 -2.42
C GLN A 12 -6.41 -69.48 -1.11
N GLU A 13 -7.59 -69.40 -0.53
CA GLU A 13 -7.86 -69.11 0.87
C GLU A 13 -7.02 -70.06 1.75
N GLN A 14 -6.44 -69.46 2.81
CA GLN A 14 -6.19 -70.25 4.02
C GLN A 14 -6.62 -69.43 5.24
N SER A 15 -7.76 -69.85 5.78
CA SER A 15 -8.24 -69.57 7.11
C SER A 15 -7.30 -70.25 8.13
N VAL A 16 -6.81 -69.46 9.10
CA VAL A 16 -6.38 -70.04 10.38
C VAL A 16 -7.10 -69.26 11.48
N ALA A 17 -8.01 -69.98 12.10
CA ALA A 17 -8.60 -69.62 13.37
C ALA A 17 -7.57 -69.81 14.50
N MET A 18 -7.44 -68.87 15.40
CA MET A 18 -7.09 -69.12 16.76
C MET A 18 -7.38 -67.89 17.67
N ASP A 19 -8.27 -68.18 18.54
CA ASP A 19 -8.27 -67.98 20.01
C ASP A 19 -8.72 -66.65 20.58
N ASP A 20 -9.91 -66.78 21.09
CA ASP A 20 -10.65 -65.95 22.03
C ASP A 20 -9.91 -65.80 23.35
N LYS A 21 -9.49 -64.60 23.72
CA LYS A 21 -9.30 -64.18 25.11
C LYS A 21 -9.75 -62.74 25.31
N SER A 22 -10.94 -62.68 25.86
CA SER A 22 -11.54 -61.58 26.61
C SER A 22 -10.59 -60.49 27.18
N VAL A 23 -10.72 -59.27 26.62
CA VAL A 23 -10.51 -58.05 27.35
C VAL A 23 -11.81 -57.26 27.27
N ARG A 24 -12.56 -57.23 28.36
CA ARG A 24 -13.69 -56.30 28.56
C ARG A 24 -13.09 -54.93 28.76
N GLU A 25 -13.16 -54.08 27.74
CA GLU A 25 -13.05 -52.62 27.94
C GLU A 25 -14.43 -52.11 28.34
N ASP A 26 -14.46 -51.50 29.51
CA ASP A 26 -15.61 -50.81 30.05
C ASP A 26 -15.96 -49.60 29.13
N VAL A 27 -17.01 -49.76 28.33
CA VAL A 27 -17.65 -48.65 27.63
C VAL A 27 -18.38 -47.82 28.67
N HIS A 28 -17.74 -46.78 29.15
CA HIS A 28 -18.38 -45.74 29.90
C HIS A 28 -19.36 -45.00 28.94
N SER A 29 -20.64 -45.26 29.10
CA SER A 29 -21.71 -44.48 28.48
C SER A 29 -21.60 -43.02 29.00
N PRO A 30 -21.56 -42.02 28.14
CA PRO A 30 -21.59 -40.62 28.61
C PRO A 30 -22.95 -40.32 29.27
N PRO A 31 -22.96 -39.43 30.31
CA PRO A 31 -24.17 -39.09 31.04
C PRO A 31 -25.21 -38.44 30.11
N ALA A 32 -26.47 -38.78 30.30
CA ALA A 32 -27.62 -38.46 29.49
C ALA A 32 -28.07 -36.98 29.49
N ASP A 33 -27.28 -36.05 30.00
CA ASP A 33 -27.63 -34.61 30.13
C ASP A 33 -26.62 -33.64 29.48
N ALA A 34 -25.88 -34.07 28.43
CA ALA A 34 -25.18 -33.11 27.59
C ALA A 34 -26.20 -32.51 26.59
N PRO A 35 -26.38 -31.19 26.52
CA PRO A 35 -27.28 -30.61 25.53
C PRO A 35 -26.74 -30.94 24.13
N VAL A 36 -27.53 -31.72 23.40
CA VAL A 36 -27.30 -32.02 21.98
C VAL A 36 -27.13 -30.69 21.25
N PRO A 37 -26.03 -30.44 20.54
CA PRO A 37 -25.90 -29.23 19.74
C PRO A 37 -27.07 -29.22 18.75
N LYS A 38 -27.88 -28.16 18.78
CA LYS A 38 -28.97 -27.94 17.83
C LYS A 38 -28.35 -27.93 16.43
N ALA A 39 -28.52 -29.02 15.72
CA ALA A 39 -28.20 -29.16 14.30
C ALA A 39 -29.30 -28.43 13.50
N ASP A 40 -29.28 -27.08 13.45
CA ASP A 40 -30.08 -26.25 12.52
C ASP A 40 -29.73 -24.76 12.67
N GLU A 41 -28.47 -24.39 12.87
CA GLU A 41 -28.06 -23.05 12.49
C GLU A 41 -27.57 -23.13 11.02
N LYS A 42 -28.47 -22.78 10.08
CA LYS A 42 -28.09 -22.43 8.71
C LYS A 42 -26.95 -21.43 8.83
N PRO A 43 -25.80 -21.62 8.10
CA PRO A 43 -24.74 -20.62 8.10
C PRO A 43 -25.37 -19.28 7.73
N ASP A 44 -25.24 -18.29 8.63
CA ASP A 44 -25.78 -16.94 8.43
C ASP A 44 -25.34 -16.45 7.04
N GLU A 45 -26.31 -16.15 6.17
CA GLU A 45 -26.00 -15.61 4.83
C GLU A 45 -25.20 -14.32 5.00
N PRO A 46 -24.12 -14.11 4.21
CA PRO A 46 -23.29 -12.93 4.32
C PRO A 46 -24.15 -11.66 4.19
N LYS A 47 -24.19 -10.83 5.23
CA LYS A 47 -24.98 -9.58 5.25
C LYS A 47 -24.21 -8.49 4.48
N TRP A 48 -24.59 -8.26 3.22
CA TRP A 48 -23.99 -7.19 2.39
C TRP A 48 -24.74 -5.87 2.60
N LEU A 49 -23.99 -4.75 2.68
CA LEU A 49 -24.60 -3.43 2.75
C LEU A 49 -25.07 -2.96 1.36
N THR A 50 -26.21 -2.24 1.36
CA THR A 50 -26.80 -1.62 0.17
C THR A 50 -27.39 -0.25 0.52
N GLY A 51 -27.64 0.60 -0.47
CA GLY A 51 -28.27 1.89 -0.28
C GLY A 51 -27.45 2.89 0.55
N LEU A 52 -28.13 3.69 1.36
CA LEU A 52 -27.51 4.76 2.16
C LEU A 52 -26.43 4.28 3.13
N PRO A 53 -26.58 3.15 3.87
CA PRO A 53 -25.50 2.65 4.72
C PRO A 53 -24.22 2.32 3.95
N LEU A 54 -24.34 1.73 2.76
CA LEU A 54 -23.16 1.48 1.90
C LEU A 54 -22.51 2.79 1.47
N LEU A 55 -23.32 3.77 1.03
CA LEU A 55 -22.81 5.07 0.59
C LEU A 55 -22.06 5.79 1.73
N SER A 56 -22.63 5.80 2.96
CA SER A 56 -22.02 6.48 4.10
C SER A 56 -20.68 5.84 4.50
N VAL A 57 -20.59 4.49 4.56
CA VAL A 57 -19.34 3.80 4.87
C VAL A 57 -18.30 4.04 3.78
N MET A 58 -18.71 3.94 2.50
CA MET A 58 -17.79 4.17 1.38
C MET A 58 -17.27 5.60 1.34
N THR A 59 -18.12 6.61 1.57
CA THR A 59 -17.71 8.01 1.66
C THR A 59 -16.75 8.22 2.82
N ALA A 60 -17.09 7.71 4.01
CA ALA A 60 -16.26 7.85 5.19
C ALA A 60 -14.86 7.22 4.98
N VAL A 61 -14.81 5.98 4.50
CA VAL A 61 -13.55 5.27 4.26
C VAL A 61 -12.71 5.95 3.16
N THR A 62 -13.37 6.44 2.09
CA THR A 62 -12.69 7.18 1.01
C THR A 62 -12.12 8.50 1.52
N LEU A 63 -12.87 9.24 2.35
CA LEU A 63 -12.39 10.48 2.97
C LEU A 63 -11.19 10.23 3.90
N VAL A 64 -11.19 9.14 4.67
CA VAL A 64 -10.05 8.79 5.53
C VAL A 64 -8.79 8.55 4.71
N VAL A 65 -8.87 7.79 3.62
CA VAL A 65 -7.70 7.54 2.75
C VAL A 65 -7.29 8.81 2.00
N PHE A 66 -8.24 9.67 1.61
CA PHE A 66 -7.99 10.99 1.04
C PHE A 66 -7.22 11.88 2.03
N LEU A 67 -7.68 12.00 3.30
CA LEU A 67 -7.01 12.78 4.34
C LEU A 67 -5.58 12.28 4.59
N MET A 68 -5.37 10.98 4.60
CA MET A 68 -4.04 10.39 4.74
C MET A 68 -3.08 10.84 3.63
N LEU A 69 -3.54 10.85 2.36
CA LEU A 69 -2.72 11.28 1.23
C LEU A 69 -2.57 12.81 1.18
N LEU A 70 -3.60 13.55 1.59
CA LEU A 70 -3.54 15.00 1.77
C LEU A 70 -2.49 15.37 2.82
N ASP A 71 -2.51 14.73 3.98
CA ASP A 71 -1.57 14.98 5.10
C ASP A 71 -0.11 14.73 4.69
N VAL A 72 0.15 13.72 3.86
CA VAL A 72 1.50 13.46 3.33
C VAL A 72 1.98 14.58 2.41
N SER A 73 1.10 15.13 1.57
CA SER A 73 1.50 16.11 0.54
C SER A 73 1.47 17.56 1.03
N ILE A 74 0.54 17.90 1.93
CA ILE A 74 0.32 19.27 2.40
C ILE A 74 1.52 19.82 3.19
N VAL A 75 2.28 18.95 3.86
CA VAL A 75 3.45 19.32 4.66
C VAL A 75 4.54 19.98 3.81
N SER A 76 4.70 19.60 2.55
CA SER A 76 5.75 20.11 1.67
C SER A 76 5.72 21.64 1.54
N THR A 77 4.54 22.24 1.49
CA THR A 77 4.35 23.70 1.40
C THR A 77 4.48 24.40 2.76
N ALA A 78 4.31 23.68 3.86
CA ALA A 78 4.44 24.20 5.21
C ALA A 78 5.92 24.25 5.69
N ILE A 79 6.80 23.40 5.13
CA ILE A 79 8.20 23.25 5.55
C ILE A 79 8.94 24.61 5.68
N PRO A 80 8.94 25.51 4.69
CA PRO A 80 9.67 26.79 4.81
C PRO A 80 9.20 27.64 6.00
N HIS A 81 7.89 27.71 6.24
CA HIS A 81 7.33 28.45 7.36
C HIS A 81 7.65 27.81 8.71
N ILE A 82 7.63 26.47 8.79
CA ILE A 82 7.97 25.69 9.98
C ILE A 82 9.44 25.88 10.32
N THR A 83 10.34 25.74 9.35
CA THR A 83 11.79 25.87 9.54
C THR A 83 12.19 27.30 9.95
N ASN A 84 11.56 28.32 9.37
CA ASN A 84 11.76 29.69 9.75
C ASN A 84 11.30 29.97 11.19
N GLN A 85 10.16 29.39 11.60
CA GLN A 85 9.62 29.61 12.95
C GLN A 85 10.43 28.85 14.02
N PHE A 86 10.89 27.63 13.74
CA PHE A 86 11.61 26.81 14.73
C PHE A 86 13.13 26.85 14.58
N HIS A 87 13.68 27.58 13.59
CA HIS A 87 15.11 27.63 13.26
C HIS A 87 15.73 26.25 13.14
N SER A 88 15.07 25.33 12.39
CA SER A 88 15.32 23.88 12.38
C SER A 88 15.48 23.31 10.98
N LEU A 89 16.38 23.87 10.17
CA LEU A 89 16.66 23.37 8.81
C LEU A 89 17.14 21.90 8.80
N ASP A 90 17.90 21.51 9.81
CA ASP A 90 18.42 20.13 9.94
C ASP A 90 17.31 19.08 10.15
N ASP A 91 16.14 19.51 10.59
CA ASP A 91 15.02 18.61 10.92
C ASP A 91 14.04 18.42 9.74
N VAL A 92 14.21 19.10 8.62
CA VAL A 92 13.29 19.08 7.46
C VAL A 92 12.97 17.66 7.01
N ALA A 93 13.98 16.82 6.88
CA ALA A 93 13.82 15.45 6.46
C ALA A 93 12.92 14.66 7.44
N TRP A 94 12.95 14.96 8.73
CA TRP A 94 12.16 14.28 9.75
C TRP A 94 10.66 14.60 9.68
N TYR A 95 10.26 15.76 9.17
CA TYR A 95 8.84 16.13 9.08
C TYR A 95 8.04 15.19 8.15
N GLY A 96 8.68 14.65 7.11
CA GLY A 96 8.09 13.64 6.23
C GLY A 96 8.41 12.21 6.67
N SER A 97 9.70 11.94 6.99
CA SER A 97 10.18 10.58 7.24
C SER A 97 9.67 9.96 8.53
N ALA A 98 9.48 10.75 9.60
CA ALA A 98 8.92 10.22 10.85
C ALA A 98 7.55 9.58 10.65
N TYR A 99 6.69 10.19 9.82
CA TYR A 99 5.39 9.65 9.45
C TYR A 99 5.52 8.33 8.68
N THR A 100 6.34 8.32 7.62
CA THR A 100 6.48 7.15 6.74
C THR A 100 7.12 5.97 7.47
N ILE A 101 8.16 6.21 8.27
CA ILE A 101 8.86 5.20 9.06
C ILE A 101 7.92 4.59 10.10
N ALA A 102 7.20 5.42 10.87
CA ALA A 102 6.25 4.95 11.87
C ALA A 102 5.11 4.14 11.23
N SER A 103 4.60 4.60 10.08
CA SER A 103 3.56 3.88 9.33
C SER A 103 4.06 2.52 8.87
N ALA A 104 5.20 2.45 8.16
CA ALA A 104 5.74 1.21 7.61
C ALA A 104 6.06 0.17 8.70
N SER A 105 6.61 0.63 9.84
CA SER A 105 6.99 -0.25 10.95
C SER A 105 5.82 -0.98 11.58
N LEU A 106 4.63 -0.35 11.63
CA LEU A 106 3.43 -0.91 12.24
C LEU A 106 2.52 -1.66 11.24
N GLN A 107 2.68 -1.45 9.94
CA GLN A 107 1.76 -2.01 8.93
C GLN A 107 1.55 -3.52 9.05
N PRO A 108 2.57 -4.41 9.16
CA PRO A 108 2.33 -5.84 9.27
C PRO A 108 1.53 -6.23 10.51
N LEU A 109 1.75 -5.53 11.65
CA LEU A 109 1.02 -5.77 12.89
C LEU A 109 -0.47 -5.44 12.76
N THR A 110 -0.85 -4.48 11.89
CA THR A 110 -2.26 -4.12 11.67
C THR A 110 -3.11 -5.30 11.18
N GLY A 111 -2.50 -6.24 10.46
CA GLY A 111 -3.16 -7.49 10.05
C GLY A 111 -3.65 -8.32 11.23
N LYS A 112 -2.88 -8.36 12.32
CA LYS A 112 -3.27 -9.04 13.56
C LYS A 112 -4.38 -8.29 14.29
N PHE A 113 -4.35 -6.95 14.29
CA PHE A 113 -5.44 -6.15 14.86
C PHE A 113 -6.75 -6.40 14.13
N TYR A 114 -6.79 -6.28 12.81
CA TYR A 114 -8.01 -6.50 12.03
C TYR A 114 -8.44 -7.97 11.99
N GLY A 115 -7.53 -8.91 12.17
CA GLY A 115 -7.84 -10.34 12.28
C GLY A 115 -8.55 -10.70 13.60
N ASN A 116 -8.17 -10.08 14.71
CA ASN A 116 -8.62 -10.47 16.04
C ASN A 116 -9.66 -9.53 16.67
N PHE A 117 -9.70 -8.24 16.31
CA PHE A 117 -10.65 -7.27 16.85
C PHE A 117 -11.74 -6.89 15.84
N ILE A 118 -12.84 -6.31 16.33
CA ILE A 118 -13.94 -5.79 15.51
C ILE A 118 -13.42 -4.70 14.57
N GLN A 119 -13.62 -4.88 13.25
CA GLN A 119 -13.02 -4.04 12.21
C GLN A 119 -13.36 -2.56 12.36
N LYS A 120 -14.63 -2.25 12.66
CA LYS A 120 -15.12 -0.88 12.88
C LYS A 120 -14.33 -0.15 13.97
N TRP A 121 -14.24 -0.75 15.16
CA TRP A 121 -13.57 -0.13 16.31
C TRP A 121 -12.06 -0.07 16.14
N THR A 122 -11.48 -1.08 15.51
CA THR A 122 -10.05 -1.08 15.15
C THR A 122 -9.74 0.06 14.18
N PHE A 123 -10.57 0.24 13.16
CA PHE A 123 -10.42 1.33 12.18
C PHE A 123 -10.54 2.71 12.85
N LEU A 124 -11.57 2.91 13.67
CA LEU A 124 -11.76 4.15 14.42
C LEU A 124 -10.61 4.41 15.41
N GLY A 125 -10.03 3.36 16.00
CA GLY A 125 -8.86 3.48 16.88
C GLY A 125 -7.62 3.98 16.14
N PHE A 126 -7.28 3.39 14.98
CA PHE A 126 -6.19 3.88 14.14
C PHE A 126 -6.45 5.30 13.62
N PHE A 127 -7.68 5.58 13.21
CA PHE A 127 -8.08 6.90 12.76
C PHE A 127 -7.97 7.94 13.89
N PHE A 128 -8.40 7.62 15.11
CA PHE A 128 -8.24 8.48 16.28
C PHE A 128 -6.76 8.77 16.57
N VAL A 129 -5.87 7.78 16.47
CA VAL A 129 -4.42 7.99 16.64
C VAL A 129 -3.87 8.93 15.57
N PHE A 130 -4.34 8.82 14.32
CA PHE A 130 -3.98 9.75 13.23
C PHE A 130 -4.43 11.18 13.54
N GLU A 131 -5.67 11.38 13.96
CA GLU A 131 -6.21 12.69 14.33
C GLU A 131 -5.48 13.30 15.54
N LEU A 132 -5.12 12.47 16.54
CA LEU A 132 -4.32 12.89 17.67
C LEU A 132 -2.93 13.38 17.22
N GLY A 133 -2.29 12.64 16.29
CA GLY A 133 -1.03 13.06 15.67
C GLY A 133 -1.15 14.39 14.94
N SER A 134 -2.22 14.58 14.17
CA SER A 134 -2.54 15.81 13.46
C SER A 134 -2.75 16.97 14.45
N LEU A 135 -3.46 16.75 15.55
CA LEU A 135 -3.63 17.73 16.62
C LEU A 135 -2.28 18.13 17.24
N ILE A 136 -1.44 17.15 17.59
CA ILE A 136 -0.09 17.41 18.15
C ILE A 136 0.74 18.24 17.17
N CYS A 137 0.68 17.94 15.86
CA CYS A 137 1.36 18.72 14.83
C CYS A 137 0.84 20.17 14.77
N GLY A 138 -0.48 20.37 14.83
CA GLY A 138 -1.10 21.69 14.77
C GLY A 138 -0.77 22.58 15.97
N VAL A 139 -0.67 22.01 17.18
CA VAL A 139 -0.31 22.75 18.41
C VAL A 139 1.20 22.77 18.69
N ALA A 140 2.03 22.24 17.79
CA ALA A 140 3.47 22.12 18.01
C ALA A 140 4.13 23.49 18.30
N THR A 141 4.92 23.53 19.36
CA THR A 141 5.71 24.70 19.81
C THR A 141 7.21 24.54 19.52
N SER A 142 7.61 23.34 19.08
CA SER A 142 9.00 23.02 18.72
C SER A 142 9.07 22.01 17.58
N SER A 143 10.20 21.98 16.86
CA SER A 143 10.48 21.00 15.82
C SER A 143 10.36 19.56 16.35
N LYS A 144 10.90 19.28 17.53
CA LYS A 144 10.81 17.93 18.15
C LYS A 144 9.38 17.51 18.40
N MET A 145 8.51 18.42 18.88
CA MET A 145 7.09 18.14 19.10
C MET A 145 6.39 17.83 17.78
N LEU A 146 6.70 18.57 16.73
CA LEU A 146 6.17 18.32 15.39
C LEU A 146 6.58 16.93 14.87
N ILE A 147 7.85 16.55 15.01
CA ILE A 147 8.36 15.22 14.62
C ILE A 147 7.63 14.11 15.36
N VAL A 148 7.43 14.26 16.68
CA VAL A 148 6.65 13.29 17.48
C VAL A 148 5.20 13.22 16.98
N GLY A 149 4.57 14.36 16.72
CA GLY A 149 3.22 14.42 16.14
C GLY A 149 3.13 13.68 14.80
N ARG A 150 4.12 13.87 13.93
CA ARG A 150 4.24 13.15 12.63
C ARG A 150 4.38 11.64 12.83
N ALA A 151 5.19 11.20 13.80
CA ALA A 151 5.33 9.77 14.11
C ALA A 151 4.00 9.18 14.62
N VAL A 152 3.28 9.90 15.51
CA VAL A 152 1.96 9.47 16.01
C VAL A 152 0.93 9.40 14.87
N ALA A 153 0.87 10.41 13.99
CA ALA A 153 0.01 10.38 12.82
C ALA A 153 0.36 9.20 11.89
N GLY A 154 1.65 8.93 11.68
CA GLY A 154 2.15 7.79 10.94
C GLY A 154 1.72 6.44 11.54
N MET A 155 1.78 6.29 12.87
CA MET A 155 1.25 5.10 13.55
C MET A 155 -0.25 4.90 13.27
N GLY A 156 -1.05 5.97 13.33
CA GLY A 156 -2.46 5.92 12.98
C GLY A 156 -2.69 5.51 11.52
N SER A 157 -1.98 6.13 10.59
CA SER A 157 -2.10 5.86 9.15
C SER A 157 -1.78 4.42 8.76
N SER A 158 -0.92 3.73 9.53
CA SER A 158 -0.52 2.34 9.26
C SER A 158 -1.70 1.38 9.14
N GLY A 159 -2.75 1.59 9.95
CA GLY A 159 -3.96 0.75 9.96
C GLY A 159 -5.07 1.26 9.04
N MET A 160 -5.03 2.50 8.57
CA MET A 160 -6.15 3.11 7.84
C MET A 160 -6.38 2.45 6.46
N VAL A 161 -5.34 2.29 5.64
CA VAL A 161 -5.47 1.65 4.31
C VAL A 161 -5.85 0.18 4.45
N ASN A 162 -5.16 -0.55 5.33
CA ASN A 162 -5.49 -1.95 5.60
C ASN A 162 -6.93 -2.10 6.10
N GLY A 163 -7.35 -1.23 7.03
CA GLY A 163 -8.71 -1.22 7.55
C GLY A 163 -9.76 -0.88 6.50
N ALA A 164 -9.50 0.11 5.65
CA ALA A 164 -10.34 0.46 4.53
C ALA A 164 -10.60 -0.74 3.60
N LEU A 165 -9.54 -1.48 3.25
CA LEU A 165 -9.62 -2.67 2.42
C LEU A 165 -10.37 -3.83 3.10
N ASN A 166 -10.19 -4.01 4.42
CA ASN A 166 -10.91 -5.02 5.22
C ASN A 166 -12.40 -4.68 5.34
N ILE A 167 -12.74 -3.43 5.65
CA ILE A 167 -14.13 -2.96 5.72
C ILE A 167 -14.82 -3.18 4.37
N LEU A 168 -14.17 -2.77 3.27
CA LEU A 168 -14.70 -2.95 1.92
C LEU A 168 -14.91 -4.43 1.60
N ALA A 169 -14.01 -5.30 2.05
CA ALA A 169 -14.15 -6.74 1.89
C ALA A 169 -15.30 -7.33 2.73
N SER A 170 -15.64 -6.71 3.87
CA SER A 170 -16.73 -7.18 4.74
C SER A 170 -18.12 -6.72 4.29
N ILE A 171 -18.24 -5.55 3.64
CA ILE A 171 -19.52 -4.96 3.25
C ILE A 171 -19.95 -5.27 1.81
N LEU A 172 -19.01 -5.72 0.95
CA LEU A 172 -19.27 -5.92 -0.48
C LEU A 172 -18.96 -7.36 -0.93
N PRO A 173 -19.82 -7.94 -1.81
CA PRO A 173 -19.52 -9.20 -2.47
C PRO A 173 -18.34 -9.03 -3.44
N MET A 174 -17.57 -10.11 -3.65
CA MET A 174 -16.30 -10.10 -4.37
C MET A 174 -16.38 -9.42 -5.75
N HIS A 175 -17.44 -9.65 -6.51
CA HIS A 175 -17.60 -9.07 -7.86
C HIS A 175 -17.79 -7.55 -7.89
N LYS A 176 -18.23 -6.92 -6.79
CA LYS A 176 -18.40 -5.46 -6.67
C LYS A 176 -17.16 -4.76 -6.12
N ARG A 177 -16.29 -5.48 -5.37
CA ARG A 177 -15.09 -4.92 -4.74
C ARG A 177 -14.18 -4.16 -5.70
N PRO A 178 -13.87 -4.66 -6.93
CA PRO A 178 -12.97 -3.95 -7.84
C PRO A 178 -13.44 -2.54 -8.20
N MET A 179 -14.73 -2.37 -8.45
CA MET A 179 -15.31 -1.05 -8.76
C MET A 179 -15.17 -0.08 -7.58
N PHE A 180 -15.56 -0.49 -6.39
CA PHE A 180 -15.51 0.37 -5.20
C PHE A 180 -14.07 0.65 -4.76
N MET A 181 -13.14 -0.31 -4.90
CA MET A 181 -11.70 -0.08 -4.71
C MET A 181 -11.17 0.94 -5.70
N GLY A 182 -11.56 0.85 -6.96
CA GLY A 182 -11.17 1.82 -8.00
C GLY A 182 -11.64 3.24 -7.66
N ILE A 183 -12.89 3.39 -7.22
CA ILE A 183 -13.44 4.69 -6.77
C ILE A 183 -12.66 5.20 -5.56
N MET A 184 -12.51 4.39 -4.52
CA MET A 184 -11.81 4.77 -3.30
C MET A 184 -10.37 5.21 -3.59
N MET A 185 -9.61 4.40 -4.29
CA MET A 185 -8.20 4.70 -4.60
C MET A 185 -8.06 5.89 -5.54
N GLY A 186 -8.94 6.02 -6.54
CA GLY A 186 -8.92 7.14 -7.48
C GLY A 186 -9.20 8.47 -6.79
N PHE A 187 -10.27 8.56 -6.00
CA PHE A 187 -10.58 9.78 -5.24
C PHE A 187 -9.51 10.13 -4.22
N SER A 188 -8.94 9.14 -3.55
CA SER A 188 -7.89 9.37 -2.55
C SER A 188 -6.63 10.01 -3.16
N GLN A 189 -6.31 9.71 -4.42
CA GLN A 189 -5.17 10.35 -5.12
C GLN A 189 -5.33 11.87 -5.30
N LEU A 190 -6.55 12.40 -5.30
CA LEU A 190 -6.77 13.84 -5.31
C LEU A 190 -6.16 14.52 -4.07
N GLY A 191 -6.02 13.81 -2.95
CA GLY A 191 -5.35 14.31 -1.74
C GLY A 191 -3.91 14.76 -2.01
N LEU A 192 -3.16 14.03 -2.84
CA LEU A 192 -1.79 14.40 -3.19
C LEU A 192 -1.71 15.72 -3.97
N VAL A 193 -2.69 16.00 -4.83
CA VAL A 193 -2.74 17.25 -5.62
C VAL A 193 -3.30 18.40 -4.81
N CYS A 194 -4.35 18.14 -4.04
CA CYS A 194 -4.96 19.17 -3.19
C CYS A 194 -4.01 19.66 -2.08
N GLY A 195 -3.05 18.83 -1.65
CA GLY A 195 -2.11 19.17 -0.59
C GLY A 195 -1.35 20.46 -0.83
N PRO A 196 -0.55 20.59 -1.88
CA PRO A 196 0.17 21.83 -2.18
C PRO A 196 -0.75 23.04 -2.42
N LEU A 197 -1.94 22.83 -3.02
CA LEU A 197 -2.92 23.90 -3.25
C LEU A 197 -3.47 24.44 -1.93
N ILE A 198 -3.98 23.55 -1.09
CA ILE A 198 -4.60 23.89 0.20
C ILE A 198 -3.53 24.37 1.18
N GLY A 199 -2.36 23.71 1.21
CA GLY A 199 -1.25 24.07 2.08
C GLY A 199 -0.65 25.41 1.72
N GLY A 200 -0.49 25.70 0.43
CA GLY A 200 -0.08 27.02 -0.07
C GLY A 200 -1.06 28.12 0.32
N ALA A 201 -2.37 27.87 0.20
CA ALA A 201 -3.40 28.82 0.63
C ALA A 201 -3.34 29.07 2.15
N PHE A 202 -3.22 28.02 2.97
CA PHE A 202 -3.13 28.18 4.43
C PHE A 202 -1.85 28.94 4.85
N THR A 203 -0.71 28.62 4.25
CA THR A 203 0.55 29.30 4.59
C THR A 203 0.58 30.74 4.16
N THR A 204 -0.13 31.10 3.08
CA THR A 204 -0.20 32.48 2.57
C THR A 204 -1.24 33.31 3.31
N TYR A 205 -2.44 32.79 3.55
CA TYR A 205 -3.57 33.60 4.06
C TYR A 205 -3.85 33.38 5.56
N SER A 206 -3.20 32.39 6.21
CA SER A 206 -3.43 32.08 7.63
C SER A 206 -2.13 31.60 8.30
N THR A 207 -2.07 30.39 8.79
CA THR A 207 -0.89 29.79 9.40
C THR A 207 -0.68 28.37 8.90
N TRP A 208 0.57 27.92 8.82
CA TRP A 208 0.90 26.54 8.46
C TRP A 208 0.24 25.47 9.36
N ARG A 209 -0.17 25.85 10.58
CA ARG A 209 -0.86 24.96 11.53
C ARG A 209 -2.18 24.42 10.97
N TRP A 210 -2.86 25.18 10.12
CA TRP A 210 -4.09 24.75 9.46
C TRP A 210 -3.88 23.57 8.51
N CYS A 211 -2.64 23.35 8.03
CA CYS A 211 -2.31 22.17 7.25
C CYS A 211 -2.57 20.85 8.03
N PHE A 212 -2.50 20.92 9.35
CA PHE A 212 -2.79 19.78 10.24
C PHE A 212 -4.20 19.87 10.84
N TYR A 213 -4.67 21.05 11.21
CA TYR A 213 -6.00 21.23 11.79
C TYR A 213 -7.14 20.87 10.82
N ILE A 214 -6.94 20.93 9.51
CA ILE A 214 -7.95 20.56 8.51
C ILE A 214 -8.43 19.11 8.66
N ASN A 215 -7.57 18.23 9.16
CA ASN A 215 -7.91 16.84 9.39
C ASN A 215 -9.02 16.70 10.46
N LEU A 216 -8.98 17.50 11.53
CA LEU A 216 -9.87 17.37 12.68
C LEU A 216 -11.37 17.56 12.35
N PRO A 217 -11.81 18.64 11.67
CA PRO A 217 -13.24 18.80 11.35
C PRO A 217 -13.73 17.75 10.35
N ILE A 218 -12.91 17.38 9.36
CA ILE A 218 -13.28 16.33 8.41
C ILE A 218 -13.29 14.97 9.13
N GLY A 219 -12.33 14.74 10.01
CA GLY A 219 -12.24 13.55 10.84
C GLY A 219 -13.43 13.40 11.79
N ALA A 220 -13.89 14.47 12.40
CA ALA A 220 -15.09 14.46 13.23
C ALA A 220 -16.33 14.01 12.42
N LEU A 221 -16.51 14.55 11.21
CA LEU A 221 -17.59 14.13 10.30
C LEU A 221 -17.51 12.64 9.97
N VAL A 222 -16.33 12.15 9.59
CA VAL A 222 -16.08 10.74 9.29
C VAL A 222 -16.36 9.86 10.51
N GLY A 223 -15.88 10.27 11.69
CA GLY A 223 -16.12 9.57 12.95
C GLY A 223 -17.61 9.41 13.24
N VAL A 224 -18.37 10.49 13.10
CA VAL A 224 -19.85 10.47 13.25
C VAL A 224 -20.48 9.50 12.25
N LEU A 225 -20.15 9.58 10.97
CA LEU A 225 -20.69 8.68 9.95
C LEU A 225 -20.43 7.20 10.27
N LEU A 226 -19.23 6.87 10.73
CA LEU A 226 -18.84 5.49 11.03
C LEU A 226 -19.44 4.99 12.36
N ILE A 227 -19.53 5.85 13.40
CA ILE A 227 -20.08 5.46 14.71
C ILE A 227 -21.55 5.05 14.56
N PHE A 228 -22.33 5.77 13.77
CA PHE A 228 -23.75 5.48 13.57
C PHE A 228 -24.03 4.41 12.52
N THR A 229 -23.07 4.03 11.68
CA THR A 229 -23.28 2.99 10.68
C THR A 229 -22.84 1.62 11.22
N ASN A 230 -23.68 0.62 11.08
CA ASN A 230 -23.35 -0.76 11.46
C ASN A 230 -22.58 -1.45 10.33
N ILE A 231 -21.32 -1.84 10.59
CA ILE A 231 -20.47 -2.57 9.65
C ILE A 231 -20.54 -4.06 10.02
N PRO A 232 -21.05 -4.93 9.12
CA PRO A 232 -21.18 -6.35 9.41
C PRO A 232 -19.79 -7.02 9.48
N GLU A 233 -19.60 -7.85 10.49
CA GLU A 233 -18.45 -8.75 10.58
C GLU A 233 -18.81 -10.06 9.85
N GLN A 234 -17.97 -10.49 8.93
CA GLN A 234 -18.19 -11.75 8.19
C GLN A 234 -17.83 -13.00 9.00
N HIS A 235 -17.14 -12.83 10.13
CA HIS A 235 -16.77 -13.90 11.05
C HIS A 235 -16.95 -13.44 12.49
N ALA A 236 -17.46 -14.33 13.33
CA ALA A 236 -17.54 -14.10 14.76
C ALA A 236 -16.13 -13.85 15.33
N LYS A 237 -15.97 -12.73 16.01
CA LYS A 237 -14.72 -12.36 16.68
C LYS A 237 -14.85 -12.51 18.18
N PRO A 238 -13.80 -12.95 18.88
CA PRO A 238 -13.82 -13.07 20.34
C PRO A 238 -14.06 -11.69 20.98
N ARG A 239 -14.65 -11.67 22.17
CA ARG A 239 -14.86 -10.43 22.93
C ARG A 239 -13.51 -9.79 23.28
N ALA A 240 -13.42 -8.47 23.19
CA ALA A 240 -12.18 -7.73 23.41
C ALA A 240 -11.49 -8.06 24.76
N ALA A 241 -12.26 -8.31 25.83
CA ALA A 241 -11.73 -8.68 27.14
C ALA A 241 -11.04 -10.05 27.14
N GLU A 242 -11.55 -11.03 26.36
CA GLU A 242 -10.94 -12.37 26.23
C GLU A 242 -9.66 -12.29 25.39
N VAL A 243 -9.65 -11.44 24.36
CA VAL A 243 -8.49 -11.18 23.50
C VAL A 243 -7.37 -10.53 24.31
N PHE A 244 -7.68 -9.57 25.18
CA PHE A 244 -6.68 -8.85 25.97
C PHE A 244 -5.93 -9.76 26.93
N ARG A 245 -6.58 -10.76 27.53
CA ARG A 245 -6.00 -11.63 28.55
C ARG A 245 -5.26 -12.86 28.00
N SER A 246 -5.73 -13.45 26.89
CA SER A 246 -5.19 -14.72 26.38
C SER A 246 -4.52 -14.63 25.02
N VAL A 247 -4.85 -13.63 24.21
CA VAL A 247 -4.50 -13.56 22.80
C VAL A 247 -3.32 -12.62 22.54
N ILE A 248 -3.20 -11.50 23.27
CA ILE A 248 -2.14 -10.51 23.02
C ILE A 248 -0.75 -11.14 23.15
N LEU A 249 -0.51 -11.94 24.18
CA LEU A 249 0.80 -12.55 24.40
C LEU A 249 1.10 -13.72 23.47
N LYS A 250 0.08 -14.48 23.01
CA LYS A 250 0.29 -15.70 22.22
C LYS A 250 0.03 -15.52 20.72
N LYS A 251 -0.96 -14.70 20.32
CA LYS A 251 -1.39 -14.58 18.92
C LYS A 251 -0.90 -13.32 18.21
N PHE A 252 -0.42 -12.30 18.93
CA PHE A 252 0.02 -11.04 18.34
C PHE A 252 1.46 -11.03 17.87
N ASP A 253 2.25 -12.06 18.23
CA ASP A 253 3.67 -12.12 17.89
C ASP A 253 4.40 -10.80 18.18
N LEU A 254 4.26 -10.31 19.41
CA LEU A 254 4.89 -9.06 19.84
C LEU A 254 6.42 -9.12 19.75
N PHE A 255 7.02 -10.30 19.92
CA PHE A 255 8.45 -10.45 19.77
C PHE A 255 8.88 -10.33 18.31
N GLY A 256 8.13 -10.92 17.37
CA GLY A 256 8.34 -10.69 15.94
C GLY A 256 8.22 -9.21 15.57
N PHE A 257 7.26 -8.48 16.16
CA PHE A 257 7.15 -7.04 15.99
C PHE A 257 8.37 -6.26 16.54
N VAL A 258 8.88 -6.61 17.72
CA VAL A 258 10.08 -6.00 18.33
C VAL A 258 11.34 -6.24 17.46
N LEU A 259 11.40 -7.33 16.72
CA LEU A 259 12.47 -7.56 15.73
C LEU A 259 12.20 -6.81 14.42
N PHE A 260 10.97 -6.85 13.90
CA PHE A 260 10.61 -6.28 12.61
C PHE A 260 10.70 -4.75 12.59
N ALA A 261 10.15 -4.07 13.61
CA ALA A 261 10.05 -2.61 13.60
C ALA A 261 11.44 -1.92 13.58
N PRO A 262 12.43 -2.29 14.44
CA PRO A 262 13.78 -1.75 14.33
C PRO A 262 14.44 -2.06 12.98
N ALA A 263 14.32 -3.28 12.46
CA ALA A 263 14.90 -3.66 11.17
C ALA A 263 14.36 -2.80 10.02
N ALA A 264 13.05 -2.55 10.00
CA ALA A 264 12.41 -1.69 9.01
C ALA A 264 12.82 -0.22 9.20
N ILE A 265 12.89 0.27 10.43
CA ILE A 265 13.33 1.63 10.77
C ILE A 265 14.77 1.85 10.31
N GLU A 266 15.69 0.96 10.67
CA GLU A 266 17.10 1.05 10.28
C GLU A 266 17.27 1.08 8.76
N LEU A 267 16.55 0.22 8.04
CA LEU A 267 16.61 0.20 6.58
C LEU A 267 16.08 1.49 5.95
N LEU A 268 14.94 1.98 6.41
CA LEU A 268 14.36 3.22 5.89
C LEU A 268 15.22 4.44 6.23
N LEU A 269 15.84 4.47 7.42
CA LEU A 269 16.79 5.52 7.80
C LEU A 269 18.05 5.47 6.94
N ALA A 270 18.60 4.28 6.69
CA ALA A 270 19.76 4.10 5.82
C ALA A 270 19.50 4.64 4.41
N LEU A 271 18.31 4.36 3.87
CA LEU A 271 17.90 4.84 2.54
C LEU A 271 17.66 6.36 2.51
N GLN A 272 17.10 6.95 3.56
CA GLN A 272 16.82 8.39 3.60
C GLN A 272 18.04 9.25 3.90
N TRP A 273 18.97 8.74 4.72
CA TRP A 273 20.17 9.50 5.09
C TRP A 273 21.35 9.25 4.15
N GLY A 274 21.33 8.12 3.42
CA GLY A 274 22.36 7.79 2.47
C GLY A 274 22.37 8.74 1.28
N GLY A 275 23.55 9.33 1.00
CA GLY A 275 23.72 10.29 -0.09
C GLY A 275 23.21 11.71 0.20
N SER A 276 22.32 11.89 1.20
CA SER A 276 21.83 13.22 1.61
C SER A 276 22.58 13.74 2.84
N ARG A 277 22.42 13.11 4.00
CA ARG A 277 23.02 13.51 5.27
C ARG A 277 24.39 12.86 5.52
N TYR A 278 24.55 11.62 5.10
CA TYR A 278 25.79 10.84 5.25
C TYR A 278 26.18 10.23 3.90
N ALA A 279 27.48 10.17 3.63
CA ALA A 279 27.97 9.44 2.46
C ALA A 279 27.59 7.95 2.54
N TRP A 280 27.29 7.32 1.42
CA TRP A 280 26.91 5.91 1.35
C TRP A 280 27.93 4.95 1.98
N ASN A 281 29.21 5.32 1.94
CA ASN A 281 30.33 4.58 2.54
C ASN A 281 30.61 4.94 4.01
N SER A 282 29.77 5.76 4.64
CA SER A 282 29.93 6.11 6.06
C SER A 282 29.65 4.92 6.97
N SER A 283 30.34 4.87 8.11
CA SER A 283 30.12 3.84 9.14
C SER A 283 28.67 3.80 9.64
N THR A 284 28.02 4.96 9.70
CA THR A 284 26.60 5.08 10.09
C THR A 284 25.67 4.36 9.11
N ILE A 285 25.79 4.62 7.80
CA ILE A 285 24.94 4.00 6.78
C ILE A 285 25.22 2.50 6.66
N ILE A 286 26.50 2.11 6.65
CA ILE A 286 26.89 0.69 6.64
C ILE A 286 26.37 -0.02 7.90
N GLY A 287 26.48 0.61 9.07
CA GLY A 287 25.98 0.08 10.33
C GLY A 287 24.46 -0.14 10.31
N LEU A 288 23.69 0.83 9.79
CA LEU A 288 22.24 0.72 9.64
C LEU A 288 21.84 -0.41 8.66
N PHE A 289 22.52 -0.55 7.52
CA PHE A 289 22.25 -1.66 6.59
C PHE A 289 22.61 -3.02 7.20
N CYS A 290 23.76 -3.14 7.84
CA CYS A 290 24.16 -4.38 8.49
C CYS A 290 23.25 -4.74 9.66
N GLY A 291 22.90 -3.77 10.51
CA GLY A 291 21.96 -3.94 11.62
C GLY A 291 20.61 -4.43 11.13
N SER A 292 20.03 -3.72 10.16
CA SER A 292 18.77 -4.11 9.52
C SER A 292 18.83 -5.52 8.93
N ALA A 293 19.88 -5.85 8.15
CA ALA A 293 20.01 -7.16 7.53
C ALA A 293 20.07 -8.29 8.58
N VAL A 294 20.89 -8.13 9.62
CA VAL A 294 20.99 -9.12 10.70
C VAL A 294 19.66 -9.27 11.42
N THR A 295 19.02 -8.17 11.77
CA THR A 295 17.72 -8.19 12.48
C THR A 295 16.62 -8.82 11.62
N PHE A 296 16.57 -8.56 10.29
CA PHE A 296 15.64 -9.25 9.38
C PHE A 296 15.93 -10.75 9.25
N ILE A 297 17.19 -11.16 9.29
CA ILE A 297 17.54 -12.59 9.30
C ILE A 297 17.04 -13.27 10.59
N VAL A 298 17.27 -12.65 11.74
CA VAL A 298 16.77 -13.14 13.04
C VAL A 298 15.24 -13.18 13.05
N PHE A 299 14.59 -12.13 12.55
CA PHE A 299 13.14 -12.09 12.36
C PHE A 299 12.65 -13.24 11.49
N GLY A 300 13.30 -13.53 10.36
CA GLY A 300 12.92 -14.63 9.47
C GLY A 300 13.01 -16.01 10.14
N PHE A 301 14.00 -16.23 11.00
CA PHE A 301 14.08 -17.46 11.80
C PHE A 301 12.97 -17.54 12.84
N TRP A 302 12.65 -16.41 13.50
CA TRP A 302 11.56 -16.33 14.47
C TRP A 302 10.20 -16.62 13.82
N GLU A 303 9.90 -16.00 12.69
CA GLU A 303 8.66 -16.20 11.93
C GLU A 303 8.46 -17.66 11.50
N ARG A 304 9.55 -18.33 11.10
CA ARG A 304 9.51 -19.77 10.79
C ARG A 304 9.14 -20.61 12.02
N ARG A 305 9.60 -20.22 13.21
CA ARG A 305 9.30 -20.91 14.46
C ARG A 305 7.86 -20.70 14.91
N MET A 306 7.32 -19.49 14.74
CA MET A 306 5.93 -19.13 15.09
C MET A 306 4.89 -19.73 14.14
N GLY A 307 5.25 -20.02 12.91
CA GLY A 307 4.40 -20.73 11.94
C GLY A 307 3.11 -19.98 11.59
N ILE A 308 1.94 -20.49 12.00
CA ILE A 308 0.62 -19.90 11.71
C ILE A 308 0.36 -18.64 12.53
N ASP A 309 0.89 -18.60 13.77
CA ASP A 309 0.74 -17.47 14.68
C ASP A 309 1.76 -16.34 14.41
N ALA A 310 2.65 -16.51 13.44
CA ALA A 310 3.60 -15.51 12.98
C ALA A 310 2.90 -14.20 12.57
N MET A 311 3.59 -13.06 12.74
CA MET A 311 3.10 -11.75 12.28
C MET A 311 2.92 -11.73 10.75
N ILE A 312 3.89 -12.31 10.03
CA ILE A 312 3.88 -12.53 8.58
C ILE A 312 3.85 -14.04 8.31
N PRO A 313 2.67 -14.70 8.27
CA PRO A 313 2.62 -16.15 8.12
C PRO A 313 3.30 -16.61 6.84
N GLY A 314 4.35 -17.42 6.96
CA GLY A 314 5.12 -17.92 5.83
C GLY A 314 4.30 -18.69 4.79
N GLN A 315 3.19 -19.31 5.21
CA GLN A 315 2.25 -19.96 4.31
C GLN A 315 1.55 -18.98 3.36
N LEU A 316 1.30 -17.74 3.80
CA LEU A 316 0.73 -16.68 2.93
C LEU A 316 1.76 -16.19 1.92
N VAL A 317 2.96 -15.87 2.38
CA VAL A 317 4.04 -15.35 1.52
C VAL A 317 4.46 -16.38 0.46
N LYS A 318 4.42 -17.67 0.77
CA LYS A 318 4.72 -18.74 -0.20
C LYS A 318 3.67 -18.89 -1.30
N GLN A 319 2.45 -18.37 -1.12
CA GLN A 319 1.44 -18.42 -2.18
C GLN A 319 1.85 -17.52 -3.34
N ARG A 320 1.98 -18.10 -4.54
CA ARG A 320 2.40 -17.40 -5.76
C ARG A 320 1.62 -16.11 -5.99
N ILE A 321 0.31 -16.11 -5.76
CA ILE A 321 -0.56 -14.96 -5.98
C ILE A 321 -0.22 -13.84 -4.98
N VAL A 322 0.04 -14.18 -3.71
CA VAL A 322 0.33 -13.20 -2.66
C VAL A 322 1.65 -12.48 -2.94
N TRP A 323 2.75 -13.22 -3.07
CA TRP A 323 4.05 -12.58 -3.29
C TRP A 323 4.13 -11.84 -4.64
N SER A 324 3.51 -12.38 -5.71
CA SER A 324 3.43 -11.67 -7.00
C SER A 324 2.65 -10.37 -6.89
N SER A 325 1.54 -10.36 -6.14
CA SER A 325 0.77 -9.14 -5.88
C SER A 325 1.57 -8.13 -5.07
N CYS A 326 2.32 -8.59 -4.05
CA CYS A 326 3.19 -7.74 -3.24
C CYS A 326 4.30 -7.10 -4.08
N MET A 327 4.98 -7.87 -4.94
CA MET A 327 6.01 -7.35 -5.84
C MET A 327 5.43 -6.38 -6.87
N THR A 328 4.30 -6.72 -7.49
CA THR A 328 3.57 -5.81 -8.40
C THR A 328 3.24 -4.49 -7.71
N MET A 329 2.74 -4.56 -6.47
CA MET A 329 2.37 -3.37 -5.70
C MET A 329 3.59 -2.52 -5.31
N ALA A 330 4.70 -3.16 -4.92
CA ALA A 330 5.94 -2.47 -4.59
C ALA A 330 6.51 -1.71 -5.80
N MET A 331 6.57 -2.34 -6.98
CA MET A 331 7.05 -1.70 -8.22
C MET A 331 6.14 -0.56 -8.63
N MET A 332 4.82 -0.79 -8.64
CA MET A 332 3.83 0.21 -9.04
C MET A 332 3.82 1.42 -8.12
N PHE A 333 3.90 1.21 -6.81
CA PHE A 333 3.90 2.31 -5.86
C PHE A 333 5.25 3.02 -5.81
N GLY A 334 6.36 2.29 -6.02
CA GLY A 334 7.68 2.86 -6.22
C GLY A 334 7.70 3.86 -7.38
N MET A 335 7.23 3.43 -8.56
CA MET A 335 7.08 4.29 -9.72
C MET A 335 6.14 5.47 -9.43
N THR A 336 5.04 5.24 -8.72
CA THR A 336 4.08 6.29 -8.35
C THR A 336 4.73 7.37 -7.50
N MET A 337 5.50 7.00 -6.48
CA MET A 337 6.22 7.93 -5.61
C MET A 337 7.28 8.70 -6.39
N VAL A 338 8.08 8.02 -7.20
CA VAL A 338 9.08 8.68 -8.03
C VAL A 338 8.44 9.72 -8.94
N MET A 339 7.36 9.38 -9.64
CA MET A 339 6.65 10.35 -10.48
C MET A 339 6.03 11.50 -9.71
N ALA A 340 5.44 11.23 -8.54
CA ALA A 340 4.83 12.28 -7.70
C ALA A 340 5.83 13.32 -7.21
N TYR A 341 7.11 12.96 -7.09
CA TYR A 341 8.18 13.88 -6.68
C TYR A 341 8.89 14.53 -7.87
N TYR A 342 9.27 13.74 -8.87
CA TYR A 342 10.18 14.23 -9.94
C TYR A 342 9.45 14.91 -11.10
N LEU A 343 8.18 14.65 -11.32
CA LEU A 343 7.42 15.37 -12.33
C LEU A 343 7.14 16.84 -11.92
N PRO A 344 6.73 17.17 -10.66
CA PRO A 344 6.71 18.54 -10.18
C PRO A 344 8.09 19.22 -10.20
N ILE A 345 9.17 18.48 -9.88
CA ILE A 345 10.53 19.00 -9.97
C ILE A 345 10.85 19.43 -11.40
N TYR A 346 10.50 18.63 -12.42
CA TYR A 346 10.66 19.00 -13.82
C TYR A 346 9.92 20.31 -14.14
N PHE A 347 8.65 20.45 -13.75
CA PHE A 347 7.88 21.67 -14.04
C PHE A 347 8.47 22.90 -13.35
N GLN A 348 8.88 22.78 -12.09
CA GLN A 348 9.44 23.89 -11.32
C GLN A 348 10.89 24.23 -11.74
N SER A 349 11.76 23.22 -11.89
CA SER A 349 13.17 23.46 -12.21
C SER A 349 13.41 23.79 -13.67
N VAL A 350 12.81 23.03 -14.60
CA VAL A 350 13.11 23.15 -16.03
C VAL A 350 12.21 24.18 -16.71
N ARG A 351 10.90 24.21 -16.37
CA ARG A 351 9.91 25.09 -17.00
C ARG A 351 9.63 26.40 -16.25
N ASP A 352 10.21 26.58 -15.06
CA ASP A 352 10.04 27.78 -14.23
C ASP A 352 8.60 28.00 -13.74
N GLU A 353 7.86 26.91 -13.54
CA GLU A 353 6.48 27.01 -13.11
C GLU A 353 6.40 27.13 -11.58
N SER A 354 5.38 27.82 -11.07
CA SER A 354 5.14 27.89 -9.63
C SER A 354 4.78 26.50 -9.08
N ALA A 355 4.99 26.29 -7.79
CA ALA A 355 4.59 25.07 -7.09
C ALA A 355 3.09 24.76 -7.28
N LEU A 356 2.23 25.80 -7.35
CA LEU A 356 0.82 25.69 -7.63
C LEU A 356 0.57 25.12 -9.03
N MET A 357 1.18 25.74 -10.06
CA MET A 357 1.00 25.32 -11.46
C MET A 357 1.56 23.93 -11.70
N SER A 358 2.71 23.60 -11.11
CA SER A 358 3.25 22.23 -11.21
C SER A 358 2.29 21.18 -10.65
N GLY A 359 1.50 21.53 -9.62
CA GLY A 359 0.41 20.67 -9.10
C GLY A 359 -0.75 20.54 -10.09
N VAL A 360 -1.15 21.64 -10.74
CA VAL A 360 -2.19 21.64 -11.79
C VAL A 360 -1.75 20.78 -12.99
N ASP A 361 -0.48 20.85 -13.36
CA ASP A 361 0.08 20.09 -14.47
C ASP A 361 0.14 18.57 -14.24
N LEU A 362 -0.07 18.10 -13.00
CA LEU A 362 -0.27 16.67 -12.70
C LEU A 362 -1.70 16.19 -12.97
N LEU A 363 -2.67 17.09 -13.15
CA LEU A 363 -4.08 16.72 -13.33
C LEU A 363 -4.33 15.75 -14.48
N PRO A 364 -3.69 15.85 -15.67
CA PRO A 364 -3.90 14.88 -16.75
C PRO A 364 -3.66 13.44 -16.31
N ASN A 365 -2.58 13.19 -15.56
CA ASN A 365 -2.27 11.86 -15.03
C ASN A 365 -3.36 11.39 -14.04
N ILE A 366 -3.75 12.25 -13.10
CA ILE A 366 -4.64 11.88 -12.00
C ILE A 366 -6.07 11.68 -12.47
N LEU A 367 -6.57 12.55 -13.34
CA LEU A 367 -7.92 12.43 -13.89
C LEU A 367 -8.05 11.18 -14.78
N CYS A 368 -7.07 10.91 -15.64
CA CYS A 368 -7.04 9.69 -16.45
C CYS A 368 -6.94 8.44 -15.57
N GLN A 369 -6.15 8.48 -14.49
CA GLN A 369 -6.07 7.39 -13.52
C GLN A 369 -7.40 7.14 -12.82
N LEU A 370 -8.10 8.19 -12.35
CA LEU A 370 -9.40 8.07 -11.70
C LEU A 370 -10.43 7.42 -12.64
N VAL A 371 -10.57 7.95 -13.85
CA VAL A 371 -11.51 7.42 -14.85
C VAL A 371 -11.22 5.97 -15.17
N MET A 372 -9.96 5.64 -15.40
CA MET A 372 -9.58 4.27 -15.76
C MET A 372 -9.66 3.30 -14.59
N ALA A 373 -9.41 3.73 -13.35
CA ALA A 373 -9.58 2.91 -12.15
C ALA A 373 -11.05 2.50 -11.96
N VAL A 374 -11.98 3.43 -12.16
CA VAL A 374 -13.42 3.12 -12.10
C VAL A 374 -13.81 2.19 -13.25
N LEU A 375 -13.39 2.51 -14.47
CA LEU A 375 -13.72 1.71 -15.67
C LEU A 375 -13.19 0.27 -15.56
N SER A 376 -11.91 0.09 -15.22
CA SER A 376 -11.30 -1.24 -15.06
C SER A 376 -11.93 -2.02 -13.90
N GLY A 377 -12.33 -1.32 -12.82
CA GLY A 377 -13.05 -1.93 -11.70
C GLY A 377 -14.43 -2.45 -12.12
N VAL A 378 -15.22 -1.63 -12.84
CA VAL A 378 -16.53 -2.03 -13.39
C VAL A 378 -16.38 -3.21 -14.36
N LEU A 379 -15.41 -3.13 -15.27
CA LEU A 379 -15.18 -4.17 -16.27
C LEU A 379 -14.66 -5.47 -15.61
N THR A 380 -13.80 -5.40 -14.61
CA THR A 380 -13.40 -6.57 -13.81
C THR A 380 -14.61 -7.21 -13.13
N GLY A 381 -15.50 -6.41 -12.54
CA GLY A 381 -16.73 -6.91 -11.94
C GLY A 381 -17.69 -7.55 -12.96
N ARG A 382 -17.79 -6.99 -14.17
CA ARG A 382 -18.67 -7.50 -15.25
C ARG A 382 -18.08 -8.71 -15.98
N LEU A 383 -16.80 -8.66 -16.35
CA LEU A 383 -16.13 -9.73 -17.10
C LEU A 383 -15.66 -10.87 -16.19
N GLY A 384 -15.37 -10.57 -14.93
CA GLY A 384 -14.91 -11.55 -13.95
C GLY A 384 -13.39 -11.76 -13.93
N TYR A 385 -12.61 -11.15 -14.81
CA TYR A 385 -11.17 -11.33 -14.91
C TYR A 385 -10.43 -10.03 -14.61
N TYR A 386 -9.46 -10.08 -13.70
CA TYR A 386 -8.65 -8.92 -13.28
C TYR A 386 -7.30 -8.85 -14.02
N LEU A 387 -6.73 -10.01 -14.43
CA LEU A 387 -5.39 -10.09 -15.03
C LEU A 387 -5.22 -9.26 -16.29
N PRO A 388 -6.16 -9.22 -17.27
CA PRO A 388 -6.03 -8.41 -18.47
C PRO A 388 -5.79 -6.92 -18.19
N TRP A 389 -6.42 -6.39 -17.13
CA TRP A 389 -6.29 -4.99 -16.74
C TRP A 389 -4.92 -4.68 -16.14
N ALA A 390 -4.33 -5.62 -15.39
CA ALA A 390 -2.99 -5.48 -14.87
C ALA A 390 -1.93 -5.53 -15.99
N ILE A 391 -2.10 -6.42 -16.97
CA ILE A 391 -1.23 -6.52 -18.15
C ILE A 391 -1.31 -5.23 -18.98
N PHE A 392 -2.53 -4.83 -19.35
CA PHE A 392 -2.77 -3.58 -20.06
C PHE A 392 -2.17 -2.38 -19.31
N GLY A 393 -2.42 -2.30 -17.99
CA GLY A 393 -1.90 -1.24 -17.13
C GLY A 393 -0.39 -1.18 -17.11
N SER A 394 0.30 -2.32 -16.96
CA SER A 394 1.76 -2.37 -16.96
C SER A 394 2.36 -1.92 -18.30
N VAL A 395 1.77 -2.35 -19.42
CA VAL A 395 2.23 -1.96 -20.77
C VAL A 395 2.03 -0.47 -21.01
N MET A 396 0.81 0.05 -20.75
CA MET A 396 0.50 1.47 -20.96
C MET A 396 1.35 2.37 -20.05
N THR A 397 1.57 1.97 -18.80
CA THR A 397 2.42 2.74 -17.90
C THR A 397 3.87 2.73 -18.35
N ALA A 398 4.39 1.59 -18.84
CA ALA A 398 5.76 1.51 -19.38
C ALA A 398 5.95 2.42 -20.61
N ILE A 399 4.97 2.42 -21.53
CA ILE A 399 4.98 3.32 -22.69
C ILE A 399 4.95 4.77 -22.24
N GLY A 400 4.02 5.13 -21.34
CA GLY A 400 3.87 6.50 -20.88
C GLY A 400 5.08 7.03 -20.12
N THR A 401 5.70 6.22 -19.24
CA THR A 401 6.94 6.59 -18.53
C THR A 401 8.13 6.65 -19.47
N GLY A 402 8.19 5.79 -20.48
CA GLY A 402 9.17 5.90 -21.56
C GLY A 402 9.02 7.17 -22.38
N LEU A 403 7.78 7.63 -22.64
CA LEU A 403 7.54 8.91 -23.31
C LEU A 403 7.90 10.12 -22.42
N LEU A 404 7.70 10.02 -21.09
CA LEU A 404 8.12 11.07 -20.15
C LEU A 404 9.65 11.24 -20.12
N SER A 405 10.45 10.25 -20.45
CA SER A 405 11.89 10.41 -20.60
C SER A 405 12.34 11.21 -21.82
N LEU A 406 11.40 11.67 -22.66
CA LEU A 406 11.65 12.55 -23.78
C LEU A 406 11.38 14.03 -23.44
N LEU A 407 11.04 14.34 -22.18
CA LEU A 407 10.76 15.70 -21.73
C LEU A 407 12.01 16.58 -21.90
N SER A 408 11.79 17.80 -22.38
CA SER A 408 12.82 18.80 -22.62
C SER A 408 12.32 20.18 -22.21
N PRO A 409 13.17 21.21 -22.05
CA PRO A 409 12.71 22.56 -21.75
C PRO A 409 11.69 23.11 -22.75
N THR A 410 11.69 22.58 -23.98
CA THR A 410 10.83 23.06 -25.09
C THR A 410 9.64 22.15 -25.38
N THR A 411 9.42 21.08 -24.60
CA THR A 411 8.30 20.15 -24.81
C THR A 411 6.97 20.87 -24.69
N SER A 412 6.07 20.67 -25.68
CA SER A 412 4.78 21.34 -25.72
C SER A 412 3.84 20.84 -24.61
N THR A 413 2.89 21.69 -24.19
CA THR A 413 1.84 21.30 -23.22
C THR A 413 1.05 20.08 -23.70
N ARG A 414 0.75 19.99 -24.99
CA ARG A 414 0.04 18.86 -25.59
C ARG A 414 0.80 17.54 -25.37
N ASP A 415 2.13 17.56 -25.56
CA ASP A 415 2.94 16.35 -25.51
C ASP A 415 3.08 15.85 -24.07
N TRP A 416 3.52 16.71 -23.12
CA TRP A 416 3.68 16.27 -21.74
C TRP A 416 2.34 15.90 -21.07
N ALA A 417 1.23 16.59 -21.40
CA ALA A 417 -0.08 16.21 -20.90
C ALA A 417 -0.56 14.88 -21.50
N GLY A 418 -0.28 14.64 -22.79
CA GLY A 418 -0.55 13.37 -23.46
C GLY A 418 0.22 12.20 -22.84
N PHE A 419 1.52 12.39 -22.56
CA PHE A 419 2.36 11.36 -21.93
C PHE A 419 1.84 11.02 -20.54
N GLN A 420 1.49 12.03 -19.74
CA GLN A 420 0.89 11.85 -18.44
C GLN A 420 -0.47 11.16 -18.48
N ALA A 421 -1.31 11.47 -19.46
CA ALA A 421 -2.60 10.81 -19.65
C ALA A 421 -2.43 9.30 -19.91
N ILE A 422 -1.44 8.91 -20.72
CA ILE A 422 -1.12 7.50 -20.99
C ILE A 422 -0.69 6.79 -19.70
N VAL A 423 0.19 7.41 -18.88
CA VAL A 423 0.59 6.88 -17.57
C VAL A 423 -0.62 6.72 -16.67
N GLY A 424 -1.49 7.74 -16.59
CA GLY A 424 -2.70 7.71 -15.77
C GLY A 424 -3.66 6.58 -16.15
N LEU A 425 -3.90 6.38 -17.46
CA LEU A 425 -4.70 5.25 -17.95
C LEU A 425 -4.10 3.89 -17.54
N GLY A 426 -2.79 3.73 -17.70
CA GLY A 426 -2.11 2.49 -17.31
C GLY A 426 -2.20 2.22 -15.81
N ARG A 427 -1.89 3.22 -14.99
CA ARG A 427 -1.95 3.12 -13.52
C ARG A 427 -3.37 2.82 -13.04
N GLY A 428 -4.37 3.55 -13.56
CA GLY A 428 -5.77 3.34 -13.19
C GLY A 428 -6.25 1.93 -13.47
N ALA A 429 -5.81 1.33 -14.59
CA ALA A 429 -6.15 -0.05 -14.92
C ALA A 429 -5.61 -1.07 -13.92
N ALA A 430 -4.40 -0.86 -13.39
CA ALA A 430 -3.67 -1.85 -12.59
C ALA A 430 -3.82 -1.68 -11.07
N THR A 431 -4.11 -0.47 -10.56
CA THR A 431 -3.97 -0.12 -9.13
C THR A 431 -4.71 -1.06 -8.16
N GLN A 432 -5.96 -1.44 -8.46
CA GLN A 432 -6.73 -2.31 -7.57
C GLN A 432 -6.47 -3.80 -7.79
N VAL A 433 -5.81 -4.19 -8.89
CA VAL A 433 -5.68 -5.59 -9.28
C VAL A 433 -4.94 -6.44 -8.25
N PRO A 434 -3.79 -6.06 -7.68
CA PRO A 434 -3.11 -6.85 -6.66
C PRO A 434 -3.98 -7.10 -5.42
N MET A 435 -4.77 -6.10 -5.00
CA MET A 435 -5.68 -6.20 -3.86
C MET A 435 -6.81 -7.20 -4.15
N VAL A 436 -7.41 -7.10 -5.34
CA VAL A 436 -8.48 -8.02 -5.79
C VAL A 436 -7.95 -9.44 -5.94
N ALA A 437 -6.75 -9.61 -6.49
CA ALA A 437 -6.13 -10.92 -6.68
C ALA A 437 -5.89 -11.64 -5.34
N ILE A 438 -5.36 -10.95 -4.33
CA ILE A 438 -5.17 -11.50 -2.99
C ILE A 438 -6.52 -11.85 -2.37
N GLN A 439 -7.49 -10.93 -2.34
CA GLN A 439 -8.80 -11.20 -1.73
C GLN A 439 -9.56 -12.35 -2.38
N ASN A 440 -9.29 -12.62 -3.67
CA ASN A 440 -9.87 -13.76 -4.39
C ASN A 440 -9.10 -15.08 -4.19
N ALA A 441 -7.88 -15.02 -3.63
CA ALA A 441 -7.00 -16.17 -3.49
C ALA A 441 -6.95 -16.75 -2.08
N VAL A 442 -7.11 -15.88 -1.05
CA VAL A 442 -6.98 -16.27 0.35
C VAL A 442 -8.33 -16.51 1.01
N THR A 443 -8.34 -17.23 2.13
CA THR A 443 -9.56 -17.42 2.93
C THR A 443 -9.94 -16.11 3.62
N PRO A 444 -11.22 -15.90 3.96
CA PRO A 444 -11.67 -14.68 4.63
C PRO A 444 -10.89 -14.33 5.91
N ALA A 445 -10.47 -15.32 6.70
CA ALA A 445 -9.64 -15.12 7.89
C ALA A 445 -8.22 -14.62 7.57
N GLN A 446 -7.72 -14.93 6.37
CA GLN A 446 -6.39 -14.53 5.90
C GLN A 446 -6.37 -13.18 5.17
N ILE A 447 -7.52 -12.57 4.88
CA ILE A 447 -7.58 -11.29 4.16
C ILE A 447 -6.80 -10.20 4.91
N SER A 448 -7.04 -10.04 6.21
CA SER A 448 -6.41 -8.99 7.01
C SER A 448 -4.88 -9.08 7.03
N PRO A 449 -4.25 -10.21 7.36
CA PRO A 449 -2.79 -10.32 7.31
C PRO A 449 -2.24 -10.21 5.88
N ALA A 450 -2.92 -10.74 4.88
CA ALA A 450 -2.47 -10.63 3.50
C ALA A 450 -2.52 -9.18 2.96
N MET A 451 -3.56 -8.41 3.34
CA MET A 451 -3.64 -6.98 3.00
C MET A 451 -2.58 -6.16 3.74
N ALA A 452 -2.26 -6.49 5.00
CA ALA A 452 -1.20 -5.84 5.75
C ALA A 452 0.19 -6.03 5.09
N ILE A 453 0.50 -7.24 4.62
CA ILE A 453 1.73 -7.53 3.87
C ILE A 453 1.76 -6.74 2.55
N LEU A 454 0.63 -6.68 1.86
CA LEU A 454 0.51 -5.93 0.60
C LEU A 454 0.76 -4.43 0.80
N THR A 455 0.12 -3.82 1.81
CA THR A 455 0.29 -2.39 2.12
C THR A 455 1.70 -2.08 2.62
N PHE A 456 2.32 -2.99 3.38
CA PHE A 456 3.74 -2.87 3.72
C PHE A 456 4.62 -2.89 2.47
N SER A 457 4.40 -3.85 1.56
CA SER A 457 5.15 -3.92 0.29
C SER A 457 4.98 -2.65 -0.55
N GLN A 458 3.80 -2.05 -0.53
CA GLN A 458 3.50 -0.76 -1.16
C GLN A 458 4.39 0.36 -0.59
N THR A 459 4.35 0.58 0.73
CA THR A 459 5.09 1.65 1.40
C THR A 459 6.59 1.46 1.28
N PHE A 460 7.04 0.21 1.44
CA PHE A 460 8.44 -0.17 1.36
C PHE A 460 9.01 0.02 -0.05
N GLY A 461 8.29 -0.43 -1.08
CA GLY A 461 8.66 -0.21 -2.47
C GLY A 461 8.74 1.29 -2.82
N GLY A 462 7.75 2.08 -2.35
CA GLY A 462 7.78 3.54 -2.50
C GLY A 462 9.04 4.18 -1.96
N SER A 463 9.43 3.81 -0.74
CA SER A 463 10.61 4.36 -0.07
C SER A 463 11.92 3.96 -0.75
N ILE A 464 12.07 2.69 -1.14
CA ILE A 464 13.28 2.19 -1.81
C ILE A 464 13.48 2.92 -3.14
N PHE A 465 12.46 2.92 -4.01
CA PHE A 465 12.63 3.46 -5.35
C PHE A 465 12.71 4.98 -5.38
N LEU A 466 12.13 5.66 -4.40
CA LEU A 466 12.35 7.09 -4.23
C LEU A 466 13.80 7.40 -3.89
N ALA A 467 14.43 6.66 -2.97
CA ALA A 467 15.84 6.81 -2.65
C ALA A 467 16.76 6.48 -3.85
N VAL A 468 16.42 5.44 -4.62
CA VAL A 468 17.18 5.12 -5.86
C VAL A 468 17.06 6.27 -6.88
N ALA A 469 15.87 6.87 -7.02
CA ALA A 469 15.66 7.99 -7.93
C ALA A 469 16.46 9.24 -7.52
N GLU A 470 16.60 9.51 -6.22
CA GLU A 470 17.45 10.61 -5.71
C GLU A 470 18.93 10.40 -6.08
N VAL A 471 19.42 9.17 -5.90
CA VAL A 471 20.80 8.81 -6.31
C VAL A 471 20.99 9.00 -7.81
N LEU A 472 20.02 8.56 -8.63
CA LEU A 472 20.09 8.70 -10.09
C LEU A 472 20.07 10.16 -10.53
N LEU A 473 19.20 11.00 -9.94
CA LEU A 473 19.18 12.43 -10.25
C LEU A 473 20.51 13.09 -9.90
N THR A 474 21.03 12.87 -8.69
CA THR A 474 22.27 13.48 -8.21
C THR A 474 23.48 13.02 -9.05
N ALA A 475 23.58 11.72 -9.35
CA ALA A 475 24.62 11.20 -10.22
C ALA A 475 24.49 11.71 -11.66
N GLY A 476 23.26 11.79 -12.16
CA GLY A 476 22.94 12.37 -13.46
C GLY A 476 23.37 13.83 -13.57
N LEU A 477 23.07 14.66 -12.57
CA LEU A 477 23.49 16.06 -12.54
C LEU A 477 25.02 16.20 -12.51
N ARG A 478 25.73 15.41 -11.67
CA ARG A 478 27.20 15.38 -11.65
C ARG A 478 27.82 15.04 -12.99
N LYS A 479 27.17 14.19 -13.77
CA LYS A 479 27.63 13.77 -15.09
C LYS A 479 27.25 14.76 -16.18
N LYS A 480 25.99 15.24 -16.20
CA LYS A 480 25.43 16.03 -17.30
C LYS A 480 25.79 17.51 -17.24
N ILE A 481 25.94 18.10 -16.05
CA ILE A 481 26.29 19.52 -15.96
C ILE A 481 27.65 19.80 -16.60
N PRO A 482 28.75 19.07 -16.34
CA PRO A 482 30.00 19.28 -17.04
C PRO A 482 29.93 19.01 -18.55
N GLU A 483 29.02 18.12 -19.01
CA GLU A 483 28.84 17.81 -20.44
C GLU A 483 28.18 18.97 -21.20
N TYR A 484 27.17 19.64 -20.61
CA TYR A 484 26.39 20.67 -21.29
C TYR A 484 26.77 22.11 -20.87
N ALA A 485 27.28 22.29 -19.63
CA ALA A 485 27.66 23.57 -19.05
C ALA A 485 28.99 23.45 -18.30
N PRO A 486 30.15 23.29 -19.02
CA PRO A 486 31.46 22.96 -18.43
C PRO A 486 31.98 24.04 -17.44
N ASN A 487 31.45 25.26 -17.49
CA ASN A 487 31.87 26.34 -16.61
C ASN A 487 31.11 26.37 -15.27
N VAL A 488 30.08 25.50 -15.08
CA VAL A 488 29.22 25.46 -13.89
C VAL A 488 29.62 24.27 -13.03
N ASN A 489 29.84 24.54 -11.73
CA ASN A 489 30.13 23.47 -10.78
C ASN A 489 28.83 22.68 -10.45
N PRO A 490 28.78 21.36 -10.70
CA PRO A 490 27.63 20.53 -10.38
C PRO A 490 27.19 20.59 -8.93
N GLU A 491 28.14 20.64 -7.98
CA GLU A 491 27.84 20.65 -6.55
C GLU A 491 27.10 21.94 -6.12
N THR A 492 27.40 23.07 -6.78
CA THR A 492 26.68 24.33 -6.55
C THR A 492 25.20 24.22 -6.96
N VAL A 493 24.93 23.58 -8.10
CA VAL A 493 23.55 23.37 -8.60
C VAL A 493 22.81 22.40 -7.69
N ILE A 494 23.46 21.32 -7.29
CA ILE A 494 22.86 20.30 -6.39
C ILE A 494 22.54 20.91 -5.01
N ALA A 495 23.49 21.66 -4.44
CA ALA A 495 23.32 22.31 -3.14
C ALA A 495 22.22 23.38 -3.15
N ALA A 496 22.05 24.10 -4.25
CA ALA A 496 21.00 25.11 -4.41
C ALA A 496 19.59 24.52 -4.55
N GLY A 497 19.47 23.21 -4.86
CA GLY A 497 18.20 22.49 -4.96
C GLY A 497 17.43 22.76 -6.27
N ALA A 498 16.20 22.24 -6.34
CA ALA A 498 15.42 22.16 -7.57
C ALA A 498 15.04 23.51 -8.21
N THR A 499 14.97 24.57 -7.45
CA THR A 499 14.58 25.91 -7.95
C THR A 499 15.67 26.96 -7.70
N GLY A 500 16.40 26.88 -6.59
CA GLY A 500 17.40 27.87 -6.20
C GLY A 500 18.64 27.92 -7.12
N PHE A 501 18.90 26.89 -7.92
CA PHE A 501 20.03 26.92 -8.86
C PHE A 501 19.90 28.05 -9.91
N ARG A 502 18.72 28.52 -10.21
CA ARG A 502 18.47 29.62 -11.15
C ARG A 502 19.09 30.94 -10.69
N ASP A 503 19.19 31.14 -9.37
CA ASP A 503 19.75 32.35 -8.77
C ASP A 503 21.29 32.30 -8.69
N VAL A 504 21.87 31.10 -8.69
CA VAL A 504 23.32 30.90 -8.54
C VAL A 504 24.04 30.63 -9.86
N VAL A 505 23.32 30.20 -10.91
CA VAL A 505 23.88 29.94 -12.24
C VAL A 505 23.92 31.22 -13.07
N PRO A 506 25.06 31.57 -13.71
CA PRO A 506 25.13 32.72 -14.62
C PRO A 506 24.10 32.62 -15.75
N ALA A 507 23.43 33.71 -16.10
CA ALA A 507 22.37 33.74 -17.12
C ALA A 507 22.83 33.17 -18.49
N LYS A 508 24.09 33.34 -18.86
CA LYS A 508 24.68 32.80 -20.11
C LYS A 508 24.73 31.25 -20.14
N ASP A 509 24.88 30.60 -18.99
CA ASP A 509 25.01 29.15 -18.85
C ASP A 509 23.68 28.47 -18.47
N LEU A 510 22.65 29.26 -18.08
CA LEU A 510 21.37 28.76 -17.55
C LEU A 510 20.66 27.84 -18.55
N ALA A 511 20.58 28.21 -19.84
CA ALA A 511 19.92 27.37 -20.85
C ALA A 511 20.57 25.98 -20.97
N SER A 512 21.89 25.92 -20.89
CA SER A 512 22.67 24.65 -20.92
C SER A 512 22.44 23.82 -19.66
N VAL A 513 22.36 24.47 -18.49
CA VAL A 513 22.07 23.80 -17.21
C VAL A 513 20.65 23.25 -17.20
N LEU A 514 19.66 23.95 -17.76
CA LEU A 514 18.28 23.45 -17.89
C LEU A 514 18.20 22.18 -18.75
N VAL A 515 18.99 22.12 -19.86
CA VAL A 515 19.08 20.90 -20.67
C VAL A 515 19.73 19.78 -19.87
N ALA A 516 20.84 20.05 -19.17
CA ALA A 516 21.50 19.06 -18.32
C ALA A 516 20.58 18.52 -17.22
N TYR A 517 19.83 19.41 -16.58
CA TYR A 517 18.86 19.06 -15.54
C TYR A 517 17.72 18.18 -16.09
N SER A 518 17.14 18.56 -17.25
CA SER A 518 16.15 17.73 -17.94
C SER A 518 16.67 16.33 -18.24
N LYS A 519 17.93 16.22 -18.76
CA LYS A 519 18.58 14.94 -19.06
C LYS A 519 18.85 14.09 -17.81
N ALA A 520 19.12 14.71 -16.67
CA ALA A 520 19.26 13.99 -15.41
C ALA A 520 17.90 13.45 -14.91
N ILE A 521 16.80 14.20 -15.10
CA ILE A 521 15.44 13.74 -14.80
C ILE A 521 15.03 12.60 -15.75
N ASP A 522 15.44 12.62 -17.03
CA ASP A 522 15.15 11.53 -17.97
C ASP A 522 15.66 10.18 -17.42
N GLU A 523 16.85 10.16 -16.76
CA GLU A 523 17.38 8.94 -16.14
C GLU A 523 16.46 8.40 -15.01
N VAL A 524 15.80 9.29 -14.29
CA VAL A 524 14.78 8.92 -13.29
C VAL A 524 13.53 8.32 -13.95
N PHE A 525 13.09 8.85 -15.09
CA PHE A 525 11.96 8.27 -15.83
C PHE A 525 12.31 6.93 -16.49
N TYR A 526 13.57 6.68 -16.87
CA TYR A 526 14.01 5.35 -17.27
C TYR A 526 13.90 4.33 -16.14
N LEU A 527 14.19 4.72 -14.88
CA LEU A 527 13.90 3.87 -13.72
C LEU A 527 12.41 3.53 -13.64
N CYS A 528 11.53 4.51 -13.79
CA CYS A 528 10.08 4.28 -13.79
C CYS A 528 9.64 3.28 -14.89
N ALA A 529 10.18 3.42 -16.10
CA ALA A 529 9.91 2.50 -17.19
C ALA A 529 10.41 1.08 -16.89
N ALA A 530 11.62 0.96 -16.34
CA ALA A 530 12.19 -0.33 -15.92
C ALA A 530 11.33 -1.01 -14.84
N LEU A 531 10.85 -0.26 -13.85
CA LEU A 531 9.94 -0.79 -12.83
C LEU A 531 8.65 -1.34 -13.44
N CYS A 532 8.08 -0.66 -14.46
CA CYS A 532 6.88 -1.12 -15.15
C CYS A 532 7.13 -2.41 -15.94
N VAL A 533 8.32 -2.55 -16.57
CA VAL A 533 8.73 -3.78 -17.25
C VAL A 533 8.87 -4.93 -16.25
N VAL A 534 9.53 -4.70 -15.12
CA VAL A 534 9.67 -5.70 -14.05
C VAL A 534 8.29 -6.07 -13.48
N GLN A 535 7.43 -5.08 -13.24
CA GLN A 535 6.03 -5.29 -12.83
C GLN A 535 5.28 -6.20 -13.79
N PHE A 536 5.42 -6.00 -15.10
CA PHE A 536 4.77 -6.82 -16.13
C PHE A 536 5.04 -8.32 -15.96
N PHE A 537 6.27 -8.71 -15.60
CA PHE A 537 6.60 -10.11 -15.33
C PHE A 537 5.93 -10.64 -14.06
N PHE A 538 5.88 -9.83 -13.00
CA PHE A 538 5.23 -10.26 -11.75
C PHE A 538 3.71 -10.36 -11.89
N VAL A 539 3.08 -9.55 -12.72
CA VAL A 539 1.63 -9.59 -12.98
C VAL A 539 1.14 -10.99 -13.37
N TRP A 540 1.90 -11.72 -14.19
CA TRP A 540 1.55 -13.09 -14.60
C TRP A 540 1.49 -14.06 -13.41
N GLY A 541 2.22 -13.79 -12.35
CA GLY A 541 2.19 -14.58 -11.11
C GLY A 541 0.85 -14.52 -10.37
N MET A 542 0.03 -13.49 -10.58
CA MET A 542 -1.29 -13.36 -9.94
C MET A 542 -2.34 -14.34 -10.48
N GLY A 543 -2.08 -14.95 -11.65
CA GLY A 543 -2.89 -16.02 -12.22
C GLY A 543 -4.22 -15.57 -12.82
N TRP A 544 -4.77 -16.42 -13.70
CA TRP A 544 -6.02 -16.17 -14.43
C TRP A 544 -7.22 -16.69 -13.65
N LYS A 545 -7.67 -15.97 -12.60
CA LYS A 545 -8.80 -16.38 -11.76
C LYS A 545 -10.03 -15.50 -12.00
N ASN A 546 -11.21 -16.15 -11.93
CA ASN A 546 -12.50 -15.46 -12.10
C ASN A 546 -13.05 -15.06 -10.73
N VAL A 547 -13.34 -13.77 -10.53
CA VAL A 547 -13.91 -13.21 -9.28
C VAL A 547 -15.41 -13.55 -9.08
N LYS A 548 -16.08 -14.09 -10.12
CA LYS A 548 -17.50 -14.47 -10.07
C LYS A 548 -17.72 -15.94 -9.67
N LYS A 549 -16.68 -16.75 -9.61
CA LYS A 549 -16.81 -18.20 -9.37
C LYS A 549 -17.58 -18.52 -8.09
N GLY A 550 -17.32 -17.79 -7.02
CA GLY A 550 -18.04 -17.97 -5.75
C GLY A 550 -19.54 -17.68 -5.85
N LYS A 551 -19.94 -16.68 -6.67
CA LYS A 551 -21.36 -16.39 -6.93
C LYS A 551 -22.02 -17.53 -7.74
N GLN A 552 -21.35 -18.02 -8.76
CA GLN A 552 -21.87 -19.13 -9.59
C GLN A 552 -22.04 -20.43 -8.78
N GLU A 553 -21.15 -20.71 -7.82
CA GLU A 553 -21.27 -21.86 -6.93
C GLU A 553 -22.41 -21.69 -5.92
N GLN A 554 -22.62 -20.48 -5.39
CA GLN A 554 -23.78 -20.17 -4.54
C GLN A 554 -25.10 -20.22 -5.30
N ASP A 555 -25.15 -19.65 -6.52
CA ASP A 555 -26.34 -19.69 -7.38
C ASP A 555 -26.68 -21.15 -7.78
N LYS A 556 -25.68 -21.98 -8.05
CA LYS A 556 -25.87 -23.41 -8.30
C LYS A 556 -26.36 -24.18 -7.07
N LYS A 557 -25.88 -23.84 -5.87
CA LYS A 557 -26.37 -24.47 -4.62
C LYS A 557 -27.79 -24.04 -4.28
N LYS A 558 -28.18 -22.78 -4.54
CA LYS A 558 -29.57 -22.31 -4.40
C LYS A 558 -30.51 -23.02 -5.38
N ALA A 559 -30.14 -23.09 -6.65
CA ALA A 559 -30.93 -23.80 -7.66
C ALA A 559 -31.06 -25.33 -7.38
N ALA A 560 -30.02 -25.93 -6.81
CA ALA A 560 -30.09 -27.35 -6.42
C ALA A 560 -30.85 -27.56 -5.09
N GLY A 561 -30.95 -26.55 -4.22
CA GLY A 561 -31.78 -26.58 -3.00
C GLY A 561 -33.25 -26.39 -3.30
N GLU A 562 -33.61 -25.46 -4.17
CA GLU A 562 -35.01 -25.22 -4.61
C GLU A 562 -35.58 -26.39 -5.39
N GLY A 563 -34.75 -27.17 -6.12
CA GLY A 563 -35.17 -28.39 -6.79
C GLY A 563 -35.42 -29.61 -5.87
N LYS A 564 -35.02 -29.51 -4.57
CA LYS A 564 -35.31 -30.58 -3.58
C LYS A 564 -36.51 -30.25 -2.68
N GLU A 565 -37.00 -29.00 -2.67
CA GLU A 565 -38.23 -28.65 -1.97
C GLU A 565 -39.51 -28.78 -2.85
N GLN A 566 -39.35 -29.07 -4.15
CA GLN A 566 -40.46 -29.25 -5.08
C GLN A 566 -40.71 -30.74 -5.49
N VAL A 567 -40.03 -31.70 -4.88
CA VAL A 567 -40.29 -33.14 -5.01
C VAL A 567 -40.63 -33.71 -3.63
#